data_4ba4e21fc55af750d7e9896618d3b920
#
_entry.id   4ba4e21fc55af750d7e9896618d3b920
#
_cell.length_a   1.000
_cell.length_b   1.000
_cell.length_c   1.000
_cell.angle_alpha   90.00
_cell.angle_beta   90.00
_cell.angle_gamma   90.00
#
_symmetry.space_group_name_H-M   'P 1'
#
loop_
_entity.id
_entity.type
_entity.pdbx_description
1 polymer ?
#
loop_
_entity_poly.entity_id
_entity_poly.type
_entity_poly.pdbx_seq_one_letter_code
_entity_poly.pdbx_strand_id
1 'polypeptide(L)'
;MKTHRIRLAGPWDSHLVGDDGQPVSEVIRCQLPFTLPETHQESGVLLTRGFHCPTGIDDSTILRIVLQANRSPNAVRVNGIAISECPQRLNAEFSFDITGRIEAFNQLSVLFMATTSECGAVLNTAWLEIRG
;
A
#
# COMPACT_ATOMS: atom_id res chain seq x y z
N MET A 1 19.93 2.01 17.20
CA MET A 1 19.06 2.26 16.05
C MET A 1 17.62 2.02 16.47
N LYS A 2 16.78 3.00 16.32
CA LYS A 2 15.37 2.90 16.67
C LYS A 2 14.50 2.70 15.44
N THR A 3 13.57 1.79 15.53
CA THR A 3 12.55 1.59 14.52
C THR A 3 11.22 2.08 15.06
N HIS A 4 10.55 2.92 14.30
CA HIS A 4 9.29 3.49 14.66
C HIS A 4 8.30 3.28 13.50
N ARG A 5 7.07 2.91 13.82
CA ARG A 5 6.03 2.71 12.79
C ARG A 5 4.87 3.66 13.02
N ILE A 6 4.47 4.34 11.96
CA ILE A 6 3.28 5.17 11.95
C ILE A 6 2.21 4.40 11.17
N ARG A 7 1.09 4.15 11.83
CA ARG A 7 0.00 3.42 11.18
C ARG A 7 -0.69 4.29 10.15
N LEU A 8 -0.80 3.77 8.94
CA LEU A 8 -1.54 4.41 7.85
C LEU A 8 -2.97 3.85 7.85
N ALA A 9 -3.74 4.22 8.88
CA ALA A 9 -5.12 3.77 9.02
C ALA A 9 -6.00 4.43 7.95
N GLY A 10 -7.22 4.70 8.18
CA GLY A 10 -8.07 5.39 7.20
C GLY A 10 -8.01 6.90 7.32
N PRO A 11 -8.64 7.60 6.39
CA PRO A 11 -9.36 7.00 5.27
C PRO A 11 -8.43 6.62 4.12
N TRP A 12 -8.81 5.55 3.44
CA TRP A 12 -8.24 5.14 2.16
C TRP A 12 -9.30 5.33 1.08
N ASP A 13 -8.87 5.51 -0.16
CA ASP A 13 -9.77 5.51 -1.31
C ASP A 13 -9.59 4.19 -2.05
N SER A 14 -10.69 3.54 -2.43
CA SER A 14 -10.65 2.32 -3.20
C SER A 14 -11.38 2.49 -4.52
N HIS A 15 -10.81 1.93 -5.59
CA HIS A 15 -11.43 1.83 -6.90
C HIS A 15 -11.38 0.39 -7.36
N LEU A 16 -12.45 -0.12 -7.95
CA LEU A 16 -12.36 -1.37 -8.70
C LEU A 16 -11.62 -1.09 -10.00
N VAL A 17 -10.79 -2.02 -10.42
CA VAL A 17 -10.01 -1.88 -11.65
C VAL A 17 -10.27 -3.06 -12.56
N GLY A 18 -10.18 -2.81 -13.88
CA GLY A 18 -10.28 -3.86 -14.88
C GLY A 18 -8.96 -4.56 -15.12
N ASP A 19 -8.93 -5.39 -16.17
CA ASP A 19 -7.76 -6.20 -16.52
C ASP A 19 -6.55 -5.36 -16.90
N ASP A 20 -6.77 -4.12 -17.33
CA ASP A 20 -5.71 -3.19 -17.67
C ASP A 20 -5.21 -2.37 -16.48
N GLY A 21 -5.76 -2.61 -15.29
CA GLY A 21 -5.41 -1.87 -14.08
C GLY A 21 -6.02 -0.49 -14.00
N GLN A 22 -6.90 -0.12 -14.93
CA GLN A 22 -7.55 1.18 -14.92
C GLN A 22 -8.83 1.16 -14.12
N PRO A 23 -9.17 2.25 -13.40
CA PRO A 23 -10.40 2.31 -12.62
C PRO A 23 -11.65 2.09 -13.48
N VAL A 24 -12.56 1.24 -12.99
CA VAL A 24 -13.84 0.95 -13.64
C VAL A 24 -15.02 1.28 -12.72
N SER A 25 -14.77 1.75 -11.53
CA SER A 25 -15.80 2.16 -10.58
C SER A 25 -15.50 3.53 -10.02
N GLU A 26 -16.50 4.11 -9.36
CA GLU A 26 -16.29 5.32 -8.58
C GLU A 26 -15.41 5.02 -7.37
N VAL A 27 -14.80 6.07 -6.83
CA VAL A 27 -14.02 5.96 -5.61
C VAL A 27 -14.93 5.70 -4.42
N ILE A 28 -14.54 4.75 -3.58
CA ILE A 28 -15.23 4.46 -2.32
C ILE A 28 -14.24 4.66 -1.19
N ARG A 29 -14.59 5.49 -0.23
CA ARG A 29 -13.76 5.71 0.94
C ARG A 29 -13.88 4.53 1.90
N CYS A 30 -12.75 4.06 2.41
CA CYS A 30 -12.74 2.87 3.26
C CYS A 30 -11.69 2.99 4.36
N GLN A 31 -11.75 2.07 5.30
CA GLN A 31 -10.81 1.94 6.42
C GLN A 31 -10.11 0.59 6.29
N LEU A 32 -8.91 0.48 6.86
CA LEU A 32 -8.27 -0.82 7.02
C LEU A 32 -8.79 -1.49 8.30
N PRO A 33 -8.96 -2.81 8.32
CA PRO A 33 -8.67 -3.73 7.22
C PRO A 33 -9.69 -3.61 6.09
N PHE A 34 -9.19 -3.72 4.87
CA PHE A 34 -10.01 -3.72 3.66
C PHE A 34 -10.10 -5.13 3.12
N THR A 35 -11.32 -5.57 2.78
CA THR A 35 -11.56 -6.86 2.13
C THR A 35 -12.39 -6.62 0.87
N LEU A 36 -11.90 -7.10 -0.26
CA LEU A 36 -12.64 -7.00 -1.50
C LEU A 36 -13.91 -7.86 -1.39
N PRO A 37 -15.12 -7.29 -1.59
CA PRO A 37 -16.37 -8.05 -1.49
C PRO A 37 -16.41 -9.23 -2.47
N GLU A 38 -17.08 -10.31 -2.08
CA GLU A 38 -17.23 -11.50 -2.92
C GLU A 38 -17.89 -11.19 -4.27
N THR A 39 -18.80 -10.22 -4.29
CA THR A 39 -19.48 -9.80 -5.51
C THR A 39 -18.53 -9.17 -6.53
N HIS A 40 -17.30 -8.86 -6.13
CA HIS A 40 -16.30 -8.20 -6.95
C HIS A 40 -15.00 -9.01 -7.06
N GLN A 41 -15.05 -10.32 -6.78
CA GLN A 41 -13.84 -11.16 -6.80
C GLN A 41 -13.16 -11.20 -8.17
N GLU A 42 -13.92 -10.98 -9.25
CA GLU A 42 -13.38 -10.96 -10.59
C GLU A 42 -12.69 -9.64 -10.95
N SER A 43 -12.78 -8.67 -10.06
CA SER A 43 -12.14 -7.36 -10.26
C SER A 43 -10.88 -7.24 -9.44
N GLY A 44 -9.97 -6.39 -9.90
CA GLY A 44 -8.89 -5.91 -9.07
C GLY A 44 -9.33 -4.69 -8.26
N VAL A 45 -8.47 -4.22 -7.41
CA VAL A 45 -8.71 -3.02 -6.60
C VAL A 45 -7.44 -2.17 -6.51
N LEU A 46 -7.63 -0.86 -6.64
CA LEU A 46 -6.58 0.13 -6.40
C LEU A 46 -6.92 0.87 -5.12
N LEU A 47 -6.00 0.81 -4.16
CA LEU A 47 -6.13 1.48 -2.88
C LEU A 47 -5.14 2.63 -2.82
N THR A 48 -5.61 3.82 -2.47
CA THR A 48 -4.75 5.01 -2.42
C THR A 48 -4.92 5.74 -1.08
N ARG A 49 -3.83 6.32 -0.62
CA ARG A 49 -3.81 7.10 0.61
C ARG A 49 -2.70 8.14 0.58
N GLY A 50 -3.05 9.36 1.00
CA GLY A 50 -2.04 10.39 1.22
C GLY A 50 -1.32 10.21 2.55
N PHE A 51 -0.08 10.66 2.63
CA PHE A 51 0.65 10.74 3.90
C PHE A 51 1.68 11.86 3.82
N HIS A 52 1.97 12.44 4.99
CA HIS A 52 2.97 13.50 5.10
C HIS A 52 4.34 12.91 5.38
N CYS A 53 5.37 13.62 4.96
CA CYS A 53 6.74 13.29 5.35
C CYS A 53 6.86 13.40 6.87
N PRO A 54 7.38 12.37 7.55
CA PRO A 54 7.58 12.46 9.00
C PRO A 54 8.63 13.52 9.34
N THR A 55 8.48 14.11 10.52
CA THR A 55 9.46 15.08 11.03
C THR A 55 10.69 14.34 11.59
N GLY A 56 11.81 15.04 11.65
CA GLY A 56 13.01 14.51 12.30
C GLY A 56 13.79 13.50 11.49
N ILE A 57 13.52 13.39 10.18
CA ILE A 57 14.29 12.51 9.31
C ILE A 57 15.52 13.25 8.78
N ASP A 58 16.58 12.50 8.53
CA ASP A 58 17.83 13.02 7.99
C ASP A 58 18.39 12.06 6.93
N ASP A 59 19.62 12.31 6.48
CA ASP A 59 20.25 11.51 5.42
C ASP A 59 20.52 10.06 5.83
N SER A 60 20.53 9.76 7.11
CA SER A 60 20.75 8.39 7.61
C SER A 60 19.45 7.64 7.87
N THR A 61 18.31 8.29 7.73
CA THR A 61 17.01 7.68 8.01
C THR A 61 16.59 6.77 6.85
N ILE A 62 16.18 5.56 7.19
CA ILE A 62 15.61 4.61 6.22
C ILE A 62 14.09 4.63 6.38
N LEU A 63 13.39 4.80 5.27
CA LEU A 63 11.94 4.82 5.24
C LEU A 63 11.41 3.67 4.40
N ARG A 64 10.42 2.97 4.93
CA ARG A 64 9.77 1.86 4.25
C ARG A 64 8.26 1.95 4.39
N ILE A 65 7.55 1.53 3.36
CA ILE A 65 6.14 1.20 3.45
C ILE A 65 6.07 -0.29 3.80
N VAL A 66 5.30 -0.62 4.83
CA VAL A 66 5.09 -2.01 5.25
C VAL A 66 3.61 -2.32 5.16
N LEU A 67 3.27 -3.32 4.36
CA LEU A 67 1.89 -3.73 4.13
C LEU A 67 1.70 -5.15 4.67
N GLN A 68 0.61 -5.35 5.42
CA GLN A 68 0.20 -6.69 5.82
C GLN A 68 -1.04 -7.06 5.00
N ALA A 69 -0.90 -8.06 4.15
CA ALA A 69 -1.95 -8.43 3.20
C ALA A 69 -1.97 -9.95 3.01
N ASN A 70 -3.06 -10.45 2.44
CA ASN A 70 -3.21 -11.89 2.20
C ASN A 70 -2.40 -12.37 1.00
N ARG A 71 -1.93 -11.46 0.16
CA ARG A 71 -1.07 -11.78 -0.97
C ARG A 71 -0.26 -10.56 -1.38
N SER A 72 0.79 -10.79 -2.17
CA SER A 72 1.65 -9.72 -2.66
C SER A 72 0.86 -8.76 -3.56
N PRO A 73 0.99 -7.45 -3.36
CA PRO A 73 0.41 -6.49 -4.30
C PRO A 73 1.06 -6.64 -5.68
N ASN A 74 0.29 -6.38 -6.73
CA ASN A 74 0.80 -6.38 -8.09
C ASN A 74 1.67 -5.17 -8.38
N ALA A 75 1.35 -4.03 -7.75
CA ALA A 75 2.16 -2.83 -7.88
C ALA A 75 1.97 -1.96 -6.65
N VAL A 76 3.05 -1.34 -6.21
CA VAL A 76 3.02 -0.31 -5.16
C VAL A 76 3.76 0.90 -5.71
N ARG A 77 3.13 2.07 -5.62
CA ARG A 77 3.70 3.32 -6.12
C ARG A 77 3.63 4.38 -5.05
N VAL A 78 4.64 5.22 -5.03
CA VAL A 78 4.63 6.46 -4.23
C VAL A 78 4.82 7.61 -5.21
N ASN A 79 3.88 8.54 -5.20
CA ASN A 79 3.85 9.70 -6.10
C ASN A 79 3.93 9.28 -7.57
N GLY A 80 3.24 8.18 -7.92
CA GLY A 80 3.19 7.67 -9.28
C GLY A 80 4.41 6.86 -9.72
N ILE A 81 5.41 6.71 -8.86
CA ILE A 81 6.65 5.99 -9.17
C ILE A 81 6.61 4.62 -8.51
N ALA A 82 6.81 3.57 -9.31
CA ALA A 82 6.84 2.20 -8.80
C ALA A 82 8.01 2.01 -7.84
N ILE A 83 7.73 1.38 -6.72
CA ILE A 83 8.75 1.06 -5.71
C ILE A 83 8.90 -0.46 -5.61
N SER A 84 10.13 -0.90 -5.34
CA SER A 84 10.47 -2.32 -5.33
C SER A 84 10.30 -2.91 -3.95
N GLU A 85 9.74 -4.12 -3.91
CA GLU A 85 9.62 -4.86 -2.67
C GLU A 85 10.99 -5.26 -2.16
N CYS A 86 11.21 -5.13 -0.84
CA CYS A 86 12.42 -5.65 -0.20
C CYS A 86 12.40 -7.18 -0.25
N PRO A 87 13.55 -7.83 -0.51
CA PRO A 87 13.57 -9.29 -0.70
C PRO A 87 13.21 -10.09 0.54
N GLN A 88 13.40 -9.54 1.72
CA GLN A 88 13.05 -10.24 2.96
C GLN A 88 11.61 -10.01 3.32
N ARG A 89 10.86 -11.11 3.45
CA ARG A 89 9.44 -11.08 3.74
C ARG A 89 9.19 -11.85 5.04
N LEU A 90 8.43 -11.23 5.95
CA LEU A 90 8.07 -11.84 7.23
C LEU A 90 6.55 -11.90 7.35
N ASN A 91 6.00 -13.11 7.54
CA ASN A 91 4.62 -13.31 8.00
C ASN A 91 3.57 -12.46 7.27
N ALA A 92 3.49 -12.54 5.96
CA ALA A 92 2.55 -11.76 5.14
C ALA A 92 2.77 -10.25 5.22
N GLU A 93 3.94 -9.82 5.66
CA GLU A 93 4.38 -8.42 5.56
C GLU A 93 5.19 -8.22 4.30
N PHE A 94 4.84 -7.20 3.55
CA PHE A 94 5.53 -6.81 2.32
C PHE A 94 6.11 -5.42 2.54
N SER A 95 7.42 -5.29 2.43
CA SER A 95 8.14 -4.04 2.71
C SER A 95 8.68 -3.43 1.44
N PHE A 96 8.61 -2.12 1.33
CA PHE A 96 9.03 -1.37 0.14
C PHE A 96 9.85 -0.18 0.58
N ASP A 97 11.09 -0.07 0.09
CA ASP A 97 11.99 1.03 0.46
C ASP A 97 11.62 2.28 -0.32
N ILE A 98 11.34 3.36 0.42
CA ILE A 98 11.01 4.66 -0.17
C ILE A 98 12.00 5.74 0.24
N THR A 99 13.15 5.35 0.80
CA THR A 99 14.17 6.30 1.25
C THR A 99 14.60 7.21 0.09
N GLY A 100 14.56 8.51 0.32
CA GLY A 100 14.93 9.50 -0.68
C GLY A 100 13.89 9.74 -1.76
N ARG A 101 12.72 9.11 -1.68
CA ARG A 101 11.68 9.21 -2.73
C ARG A 101 10.44 9.94 -2.26
N ILE A 102 10.45 10.52 -1.07
CA ILE A 102 9.27 11.19 -0.52
C ILE A 102 9.42 12.70 -0.55
N GLU A 103 8.27 13.35 -0.65
CA GLU A 103 8.12 14.79 -0.65
C GLU A 103 7.40 15.21 0.64
N ALA A 104 7.07 16.49 0.77
CA ALA A 104 6.35 16.99 1.94
C ALA A 104 4.99 16.30 2.09
N PHE A 105 4.28 16.08 0.98
CA PHE A 105 3.04 15.31 0.94
C PHE A 105 3.14 14.26 -0.15
N ASN A 106 2.69 13.05 0.15
CA ASN A 106 2.89 11.89 -0.72
C ASN A 106 1.58 11.15 -0.93
N GLN A 107 1.48 10.45 -2.05
CA GLN A 107 0.37 9.56 -2.33
C GLN A 107 0.89 8.13 -2.52
N LEU A 108 0.38 7.23 -1.68
CA LEU A 108 0.66 5.80 -1.78
C LEU A 108 -0.45 5.13 -2.57
N SER A 109 -0.08 4.30 -3.53
CA SER A 109 -1.02 3.49 -4.31
C SER A 109 -0.64 2.03 -4.22
N VAL A 110 -1.62 1.18 -3.91
CA VAL A 110 -1.46 -0.27 -3.80
C VAL A 110 -2.45 -0.93 -4.74
N LEU A 111 -1.94 -1.68 -5.70
CA LEU A 111 -2.76 -2.34 -6.72
C LEU A 111 -2.77 -3.84 -6.50
N PHE A 112 -3.97 -4.42 -6.41
CA PHE A 112 -4.19 -5.85 -6.44
C PHE A 112 -5.02 -6.15 -7.69
N MET A 113 -4.43 -6.85 -8.65
CA MET A 113 -5.16 -7.27 -9.85
C MET A 113 -6.06 -8.45 -9.54
N ALA A 114 -7.08 -8.65 -10.37
CA ALA A 114 -7.91 -9.84 -10.27
C ALA A 114 -7.06 -11.10 -10.43
N THR A 115 -7.46 -12.15 -9.75
CA THR A 115 -6.78 -13.43 -9.81
C THR A 115 -7.81 -14.55 -9.90
N THR A 116 -7.41 -15.69 -10.42
CA THR A 116 -8.24 -16.90 -10.42
C THR A 116 -8.29 -17.56 -9.05
N SER A 117 -7.51 -17.07 -8.10
CA SER A 117 -7.54 -17.52 -6.70
C SER A 117 -8.92 -17.26 -6.09
N GLU A 118 -9.32 -18.11 -5.17
CA GLU A 118 -10.63 -18.04 -4.54
C GLU A 118 -10.78 -16.85 -3.59
N CYS A 119 -9.68 -16.29 -3.13
CA CYS A 119 -9.71 -15.22 -2.14
C CYS A 119 -9.52 -13.85 -2.78
N GLY A 120 -10.43 -12.94 -2.52
CA GLY A 120 -10.25 -11.53 -2.87
C GLY A 120 -9.10 -10.91 -2.09
N ALA A 121 -8.65 -9.75 -2.55
CA ALA A 121 -7.56 -9.04 -1.90
C ALA A 121 -7.99 -8.56 -0.52
N VAL A 122 -7.11 -8.72 0.46
CA VAL A 122 -7.29 -8.21 1.82
C VAL A 122 -6.02 -7.45 2.20
N LEU A 123 -6.18 -6.17 2.54
CA LEU A 123 -5.12 -5.36 3.11
C LEU A 123 -5.49 -5.11 4.58
N ASN A 124 -4.75 -5.75 5.49
CA ASN A 124 -5.07 -5.66 6.92
C ASN A 124 -4.55 -4.38 7.54
N THR A 125 -3.27 -4.11 7.35
CA THR A 125 -2.62 -2.94 7.94
C THR A 125 -1.57 -2.40 6.98
N ALA A 126 -1.27 -1.13 7.17
CA ALA A 126 -0.19 -0.45 6.45
C ALA A 126 0.52 0.48 7.42
N TRP A 127 1.84 0.54 7.33
CA TRP A 127 2.66 1.41 8.16
C TRP A 127 3.69 2.14 7.32
N LEU A 128 4.03 3.34 7.79
CA LEU A 128 5.26 4.00 7.41
C LEU A 128 6.29 3.65 8.48
N GLU A 129 7.33 2.90 8.12
CA GLU A 129 8.38 2.51 9.04
C GLU A 129 9.56 3.46 8.91
N ILE A 130 10.00 3.98 10.04
CA ILE A 130 11.10 4.93 10.13
C ILE A 130 12.20 4.28 10.96
N ARG A 131 13.37 4.15 10.36
CA ARG A 131 14.51 3.55 11.00
C ARG A 131 15.66 4.55 10.99
N GLY A 132 15.99 5.01 12.17
CA GLY A 132 17.01 6.03 12.35
C GLY A 132 18.34 5.55 12.85
#